data_fd6456a364693a863592cbbae2efe6b3
#
_entry.id   fd6456a364693a863592cbbae2efe6b3
#
_cell.length_a   1.000
_cell.length_b   1.000
_cell.length_c   1.000
_cell.angle_alpha   90.00
_cell.angle_beta   90.00
_cell.angle_gamma   90.00
#
_symmetry.space_group_name_H-M   'P 1'
#
loop_
_entity.id
_entity.type
_entity.pdbx_description
1 polymer ?
#
loop_
_entity_poly.entity_id
_entity_poly.type
_entity_poly.pdbx_seq_one_letter_code
_entity_poly.pdbx_strand_id
1 'polypeptide(L)'
;MVDLSVLDLAYIGEGFTPADALANTLDLAQHVEAAGFTRFWLAEHHNLAGIASAATAVCIGHVAGGTKSIRVGAGGIMLPNHSPMVIAEQFGTLETFFPGRIDLGLGRAPGTDQQTLRALRRG
;
A
#
# COMPACT_ATOMS: atom_id res chain seq x y z
N MET A 1 23.79 1.69 12.85
CA MET A 1 22.36 1.77 13.22
C MET A 1 21.53 1.01 12.22
N VAL A 2 20.55 0.26 12.67
CA VAL A 2 19.67 -0.51 11.79
C VAL A 2 18.58 0.39 11.23
N ASP A 3 18.37 0.33 9.92
CA ASP A 3 17.23 1.00 9.29
C ASP A 3 15.96 0.21 9.57
N LEU A 4 14.89 0.90 9.96
CA LEU A 4 13.61 0.31 10.27
C LEU A 4 12.56 0.72 9.26
N SER A 5 11.67 -0.21 8.95
CA SER A 5 10.51 0.02 8.07
C SER A 5 9.25 -0.50 8.74
N VAL A 6 8.12 0.05 8.37
CA VAL A 6 6.79 -0.40 8.81
C VAL A 6 6.07 -1.05 7.63
N LEU A 7 5.39 -2.15 7.88
CA LEU A 7 4.41 -2.74 6.98
C LEU A 7 3.03 -2.55 7.58
N ASP A 8 2.15 -1.86 6.86
CA ASP A 8 0.79 -1.58 7.28
C ASP A 8 -0.22 -2.20 6.33
N LEU A 9 -1.31 -2.72 6.87
CA LEU A 9 -2.41 -3.29 6.12
C LEU A 9 -3.67 -2.42 6.17
N ALA A 10 -3.58 -1.24 6.77
CA ALA A 10 -4.74 -0.36 6.96
C ALA A 10 -5.89 -1.11 7.64
N TYR A 11 -5.64 -1.66 8.81
CA TYR A 11 -6.62 -2.45 9.56
C TYR A 11 -7.85 -1.63 9.91
N ILE A 12 -9.02 -2.22 9.65
CA ILE A 12 -10.30 -1.67 10.08
C ILE A 12 -10.69 -2.39 11.36
N GLY A 13 -10.51 -1.72 12.49
CA GLY A 13 -10.86 -2.26 13.80
C GLY A 13 -12.39 -2.34 13.99
N GLU A 14 -12.82 -3.14 14.96
CA GLU A 14 -14.21 -3.25 15.31
C GLU A 14 -14.77 -1.88 15.70
N GLY A 15 -15.91 -1.50 15.12
CA GLY A 15 -16.52 -0.20 15.33
C GLY A 15 -15.91 0.94 14.51
N PHE A 16 -14.89 0.66 13.69
CA PHE A 16 -14.26 1.65 12.83
C PHE A 16 -14.68 1.49 11.37
N THR A 17 -14.52 2.57 10.59
CA THR A 17 -14.82 2.58 9.15
C THR A 17 -13.54 2.47 8.33
N PRO A 18 -13.61 2.16 7.01
CA PRO A 18 -12.45 2.29 6.13
C PRO A 18 -11.82 3.68 6.15
N ALA A 19 -12.63 4.75 6.27
CA ALA A 19 -12.11 6.11 6.38
C ALA A 19 -11.26 6.29 7.63
N ASP A 20 -11.68 5.73 8.76
CA ASP A 20 -10.90 5.75 10.00
C ASP A 20 -9.57 5.00 9.83
N ALA A 21 -9.61 3.83 9.19
CA ALA A 21 -8.40 3.02 8.96
C ALA A 21 -7.39 3.76 8.09
N LEU A 22 -7.83 4.40 7.01
CA LEU A 22 -6.94 5.15 6.13
C LEU A 22 -6.40 6.41 6.78
N ALA A 23 -7.19 7.09 7.62
CA ALA A 23 -6.72 8.22 8.43
C ALA A 23 -5.64 7.75 9.42
N ASN A 24 -5.85 6.61 10.07
CA ASN A 24 -4.88 6.03 11.00
C ASN A 24 -3.60 5.61 10.29
N THR A 25 -3.70 5.08 9.08
CA THR A 25 -2.54 4.72 8.25
C THR A 25 -1.67 5.95 7.98
N LEU A 26 -2.26 7.07 7.59
CA LEU A 26 -1.52 8.30 7.36
C LEU A 26 -0.91 8.83 8.67
N ASP A 27 -1.66 8.81 9.74
CA ASP A 27 -1.17 9.23 11.06
C ASP A 27 0.04 8.40 11.51
N LEU A 28 -0.03 7.08 11.33
CA LEU A 28 1.10 6.19 11.61
C LEU A 28 2.32 6.54 10.75
N ALA A 29 2.11 6.76 9.45
CA ALA A 29 3.21 7.11 8.55
C ALA A 29 3.89 8.42 8.97
N GLN A 30 3.13 9.41 9.38
CA GLN A 30 3.68 10.68 9.87
C GLN A 30 4.48 10.49 11.16
N HIS A 31 4.00 9.64 12.06
CA HIS A 31 4.70 9.34 13.31
C HIS A 31 6.03 8.62 13.08
N VAL A 32 6.04 7.60 12.24
CA VAL A 32 7.27 6.84 11.96
C VAL A 32 8.25 7.65 11.11
N GLU A 33 7.75 8.54 10.26
CA GLU A 33 8.61 9.50 9.55
C GLU A 33 9.35 10.39 10.55
N ALA A 34 8.64 10.96 11.51
CA ALA A 34 9.22 11.79 12.56
C ALA A 34 10.23 10.99 13.42
N ALA A 35 10.01 9.70 13.59
CA ALA A 35 10.90 8.83 14.34
C ALA A 35 12.13 8.35 13.54
N GLY A 36 12.23 8.74 12.26
CA GLY A 36 13.38 8.42 11.42
C GLY A 36 13.32 7.06 10.72
N PHE A 37 12.16 6.44 10.62
CA PHE A 37 12.00 5.19 9.87
C PHE A 37 12.27 5.43 8.37
N THR A 38 12.82 4.41 7.71
CA THR A 38 13.27 4.51 6.31
C THR A 38 12.13 4.38 5.33
N ARG A 39 11.24 3.40 5.54
CA ARG A 39 10.16 3.05 4.60
C ARG A 39 8.87 2.74 5.32
N PHE A 40 7.80 3.07 4.62
CA PHE A 40 6.43 2.69 4.97
C PHE A 40 5.85 1.85 3.84
N TRP A 41 5.56 0.59 4.11
CA TRP A 41 5.03 -0.35 3.14
C TRP A 41 3.55 -0.56 3.34
N LEU A 42 2.80 -0.61 2.25
CA LEU A 42 1.41 -1.01 2.24
C LEU A 42 1.26 -2.36 1.53
N ALA A 43 0.42 -3.24 2.08
CA ALA A 43 0.19 -4.57 1.53
C ALA A 43 -1.11 -4.61 0.74
N GLU A 44 -1.11 -5.37 -0.36
CA GLU A 44 -2.31 -5.59 -1.17
C GLU A 44 -3.05 -6.83 -0.67
N HIS A 45 -4.29 -6.62 -0.21
CA HIS A 45 -5.24 -7.70 0.10
C HIS A 45 -6.61 -7.31 -0.42
N HIS A 46 -7.36 -8.28 -0.93
CA HIS A 46 -8.65 -8.03 -1.58
C HIS A 46 -9.79 -8.73 -0.88
N ASN A 47 -10.94 -8.07 -0.89
CA ASN A 47 -12.21 -8.60 -0.39
C ASN A 47 -12.12 -9.07 1.06
N LEU A 48 -11.38 -8.35 1.89
CA LEU A 48 -11.27 -8.59 3.33
C LEU A 48 -11.87 -7.39 4.06
N ALA A 49 -12.89 -7.65 4.88
CA ALA A 49 -13.62 -6.60 5.59
C ALA A 49 -12.75 -5.82 6.58
N GLY A 50 -11.68 -6.45 7.06
CA GLY A 50 -10.78 -5.85 8.05
C GLY A 50 -9.55 -5.14 7.49
N ILE A 51 -9.45 -4.99 6.17
CA ILE A 51 -8.27 -4.38 5.52
C ILE A 51 -8.72 -3.39 4.47
N ALA A 52 -8.20 -2.15 4.54
CA ALA A 52 -8.59 -1.06 3.64
C ALA A 52 -7.55 -0.76 2.54
N SER A 53 -6.48 -1.55 2.41
CA SER A 53 -5.38 -1.27 1.48
C SER A 53 -5.48 -2.01 0.13
N ALA A 54 -6.67 -2.46 -0.26
CA ALA A 54 -6.88 -3.20 -1.51
C ALA A 54 -6.40 -2.42 -2.74
N ALA A 55 -6.76 -1.15 -2.86
CA ALA A 55 -6.29 -0.27 -3.92
C ALA A 55 -4.94 0.34 -3.52
N THR A 56 -3.92 -0.48 -3.48
CA THR A 56 -2.64 -0.18 -2.83
C THR A 56 -1.96 1.04 -3.44
N ALA A 57 -1.93 1.19 -4.76
CA ALA A 57 -1.33 2.35 -5.41
C ALA A 57 -2.02 3.67 -5.03
N VAL A 58 -3.35 3.64 -4.87
CA VAL A 58 -4.13 4.82 -4.44
C VAL A 58 -3.75 5.17 -2.99
N CYS A 59 -3.65 4.18 -2.12
CA CYS A 59 -3.26 4.39 -0.72
C CYS A 59 -1.83 4.94 -0.62
N ILE A 60 -0.92 4.45 -1.45
CA ILE A 60 0.47 4.97 -1.51
C ILE A 60 0.47 6.47 -1.86
N GLY A 61 -0.32 6.87 -2.85
CA GLY A 61 -0.43 8.28 -3.22
C GLY A 61 -0.93 9.14 -2.07
N HIS A 62 -1.90 8.66 -1.33
CA HIS A 62 -2.44 9.34 -0.16
C HIS A 62 -1.38 9.50 0.94
N VAL A 63 -0.68 8.44 1.26
CA VAL A 63 0.36 8.45 2.30
C VAL A 63 1.56 9.31 1.90
N ALA A 64 2.03 9.15 0.67
CA ALA A 64 3.15 9.95 0.17
C ALA A 64 2.80 11.45 0.14
N GLY A 65 1.58 11.79 -0.26
CA GLY A 65 1.10 13.16 -0.28
C GLY A 65 0.92 13.78 1.10
N GLY A 66 0.74 12.98 2.13
CA GLY A 66 0.59 13.43 3.52
C GLY A 66 1.86 13.34 4.35
N THR A 67 2.97 12.92 3.77
CA THR A 67 4.30 12.86 4.39
C THR A 67 5.30 13.66 3.56
N LYS A 68 6.54 13.80 4.04
CA LYS A 68 7.50 14.71 3.40
C LYS A 68 8.73 14.03 2.83
N SER A 69 9.25 13.01 3.50
CA SER A 69 10.57 12.46 3.18
C SER A 69 10.64 10.94 3.24
N ILE A 70 9.78 10.29 4.01
CA ILE A 70 9.79 8.84 4.13
C ILE A 70 9.48 8.18 2.79
N ARG A 71 10.16 7.08 2.46
CA ARG A 71 9.85 6.30 1.27
C ARG A 71 8.55 5.53 1.52
N VAL A 72 7.69 5.49 0.51
CA VAL A 72 6.40 4.81 0.58
C VAL A 72 6.29 3.83 -0.58
N GLY A 73 5.86 2.62 -0.29
CA GLY A 73 5.81 1.60 -1.33
C GLY A 73 4.82 0.49 -1.07
N ALA A 74 4.75 -0.41 -2.04
CA ALA A 74 3.95 -1.63 -1.96
C ALA A 74 4.81 -2.79 -1.48
N GLY A 75 4.40 -3.41 -0.43
CA GLY A 75 5.07 -4.59 0.08
C GLY A 75 4.13 -5.78 0.19
N GLY A 76 3.67 -6.27 -0.96
CA GLY A 76 3.92 -5.91 -2.36
C GLY A 76 2.65 -5.82 -3.18
N ILE A 77 2.82 -5.39 -4.41
CA ILE A 77 1.77 -5.52 -5.41
C ILE A 77 1.69 -6.99 -5.81
N MET A 78 0.50 -7.55 -5.71
CA MET A 78 0.25 -8.95 -6.08
C MET A 78 0.09 -9.02 -7.59
N LEU A 79 1.20 -9.06 -8.31
CA LEU A 79 1.27 -8.90 -9.77
C LEU A 79 0.33 -9.83 -10.56
N PRO A 80 0.07 -11.08 -10.12
CA PRO A 80 -0.89 -11.92 -10.84
C PRO A 80 -2.31 -11.34 -10.95
N ASN A 81 -2.67 -10.38 -10.10
CA ASN A 81 -3.97 -9.73 -10.13
C ASN A 81 -4.06 -8.58 -11.15
N HIS A 82 -2.95 -8.22 -11.78
CA HIS A 82 -2.84 -6.96 -12.52
C HIS A 82 -2.25 -7.16 -13.91
N SER A 83 -2.49 -6.18 -14.78
CA SER A 83 -1.67 -6.00 -15.97
C SER A 83 -0.31 -5.38 -15.56
N PRO A 84 0.81 -6.02 -15.88
CA PRO A 84 2.12 -5.46 -15.54
C PRO A 84 2.34 -4.05 -16.08
N MET A 85 1.84 -3.77 -17.27
CA MET A 85 1.95 -2.43 -17.88
C MET A 85 1.21 -1.38 -17.07
N VAL A 86 0.01 -1.70 -16.58
CA VAL A 86 -0.78 -0.78 -15.76
C VAL A 86 -0.07 -0.49 -14.43
N ILE A 87 0.52 -1.51 -13.81
CA ILE A 87 1.30 -1.32 -12.58
C ILE A 87 2.51 -0.41 -12.85
N ALA A 88 3.22 -0.64 -13.95
CA ALA A 88 4.34 0.23 -14.33
C ALA A 88 3.90 1.68 -14.51
N GLU A 89 2.76 1.90 -15.14
CA GLU A 89 2.20 3.24 -15.33
C GLU A 89 1.82 3.90 -14.01
N GLN A 90 1.15 3.15 -13.11
CA GLN A 90 0.75 3.68 -11.81
C GLN A 90 1.96 4.09 -10.96
N PHE A 91 2.97 3.23 -10.89
CA PHE A 91 4.15 3.52 -10.07
C PHE A 91 5.07 4.56 -10.73
N GLY A 92 5.12 4.61 -12.05
CA GLY A 92 5.78 5.69 -12.77
C GLY A 92 5.12 7.05 -12.50
N THR A 93 3.80 7.07 -12.43
CA THR A 93 3.03 8.26 -12.08
C THR A 93 3.29 8.69 -10.64
N LEU A 94 3.28 7.73 -9.71
CA LEU A 94 3.63 7.99 -8.32
C LEU A 94 5.03 8.58 -8.18
N GLU A 95 6.00 8.01 -8.88
CA GLU A 95 7.38 8.52 -8.89
C GLU A 95 7.46 9.94 -9.45
N THR A 96 6.63 10.26 -10.43
CA THR A 96 6.55 11.60 -11.00
C THR A 96 6.02 12.61 -9.98
N PHE A 97 5.00 12.23 -9.19
CA PHE A 97 4.48 13.08 -8.11
C PHE A 97 5.45 13.18 -6.93
N PHE A 98 6.12 12.09 -6.59
CA PHE A 98 6.94 11.97 -5.37
C PHE A 98 8.34 11.45 -5.71
N PRO A 99 9.16 12.23 -6.45
CA PRO A 99 10.45 11.73 -6.94
C PRO A 99 11.36 11.26 -5.81
N GLY A 100 11.93 10.07 -6.02
CA GLY A 100 12.89 9.48 -5.09
C GLY A 100 12.28 8.88 -3.82
N ARG A 101 10.94 8.76 -3.75
CA ARG A 101 10.26 8.30 -2.53
C ARG A 101 9.41 7.04 -2.72
N ILE A 102 9.30 6.51 -3.90
CA ILE A 102 8.38 5.44 -4.23
C ILE A 102 9.12 4.11 -4.41
N ASP A 103 8.62 3.06 -3.77
CA ASP A 103 9.15 1.70 -3.90
C ASP A 103 8.06 0.76 -4.43
N LEU A 104 8.43 -0.06 -5.40
CA LEU A 104 7.55 -1.10 -5.93
C LEU A 104 8.08 -2.48 -5.56
N GLY A 105 7.49 -3.09 -4.55
CA GLY A 105 7.70 -4.50 -4.25
C GLY A 105 6.66 -5.34 -5.00
N LEU A 106 7.07 -6.48 -5.52
CA LEU A 106 6.19 -7.38 -6.26
C LEU A 106 6.00 -8.69 -5.50
N GLY A 107 4.77 -9.16 -5.47
CA GLY A 107 4.41 -10.45 -4.90
C GLY A 107 3.79 -11.37 -5.94
N ARG A 108 3.78 -12.68 -5.65
CA ARG A 108 3.21 -13.68 -6.53
C ARG A 108 1.90 -14.27 -6.01
N ALA A 109 1.61 -14.09 -4.73
CA ALA A 109 0.35 -14.52 -4.14
C ALA A 109 -0.80 -13.60 -4.59
N PRO A 110 -2.06 -14.09 -4.61
CA PRO A 110 -3.19 -13.25 -4.99
C PRO A 110 -3.61 -12.27 -3.88
N GLY A 111 -3.21 -12.49 -2.64
CA GLY A 111 -3.64 -11.66 -1.51
C GLY A 111 -5.12 -11.83 -1.17
N THR A 112 -5.71 -13.00 -1.50
CA THR A 112 -7.13 -13.26 -1.30
C THR A 112 -7.46 -14.74 -1.55
N ASP A 113 -8.74 -15.10 -1.48
CA ASP A 113 -9.26 -16.43 -1.77
C ASP A 113 -9.41 -16.69 -3.29
N GLN A 114 -9.68 -17.96 -3.64
CA GLN A 114 -9.81 -18.38 -5.05
C GLN A 114 -10.98 -17.74 -5.79
N GLN A 115 -12.08 -17.53 -5.11
CA GLN A 115 -13.28 -16.91 -5.71
C GLN A 115 -12.98 -15.45 -6.08
N THR A 116 -12.36 -14.72 -5.17
CA THR A 116 -11.96 -13.33 -5.39
C THR A 116 -10.88 -13.24 -6.47
N LEU A 117 -9.92 -14.18 -6.48
CA LEU A 117 -8.89 -14.23 -7.51
C LEU A 117 -9.50 -14.35 -8.91
N ARG A 118 -10.52 -15.20 -9.07
CA ARG A 118 -11.24 -15.34 -10.36
C ARG A 118 -11.91 -14.03 -10.76
N ALA A 119 -12.51 -13.32 -9.82
CA ALA A 119 -13.13 -12.03 -10.07
C ALA A 119 -12.10 -10.98 -10.52
N LEU A 120 -10.89 -11.03 -9.98
CA LEU A 120 -9.82 -10.09 -10.32
C LEU A 120 -9.21 -10.37 -11.71
N ARG A 121 -9.05 -11.64 -12.08
CA ARG A 121 -8.32 -12.03 -13.29
C ARG A 121 -9.17 -12.66 -14.38
N ARG A 122 -10.41 -12.99 -14.09
CA ARG A 122 -11.32 -13.67 -15.03
C ARG A 122 -10.83 -15.06 -15.46
N GLY A 123 -10.34 -15.80 -14.54
CA GLY A 123 -9.92 -17.16 -14.78
C GLY A 123 -8.45 -17.31 -14.92
#